data_d09931a98cfef4d4ecdd6dcda5e69f64
#
_entry.id   d09931a98cfef4d4ecdd6dcda5e69f64
#
_cell.length_a   1.000
_cell.length_b   1.000
_cell.length_c   1.000
_cell.angle_alpha   90.00
_cell.angle_beta   90.00
_cell.angle_gamma   90.00
#
_symmetry.space_group_name_H-M   'P 1'
#
loop_
_entity.id
_entity.type
_entity.pdbx_description
1 polymer ?
#
loop_
_entity_poly.entity_id
_entity_poly.type
_entity_poly.pdbx_seq_one_letter_code
_entity_poly.pdbx_strand_id
1 'polypeptide(L)'
;SAFGTAKSWQQSWFEKGKSIKETFAALEVGEPSVDERVVVQAPDTAENGAYVGISVKSLIPNITAIAFLVDKNPSVLAGYFETKKSGELKFATKIKMAETSDLVALVKAGDNYFMNTRHVKVVLGGCGS
;
A
#
# COMPACT_ATOMS: atom_id res chain seq x y z
N SER A 1 -2.71 4.93 22.75
CA SER A 1 -3.09 4.72 22.61
C SER A 1 -3.60 4.09 22.44
N ALA A 2 -3.79 4.09 22.99
CA ALA A 2 -4.29 3.45 22.85
C ALA A 2 -4.70 3.19 22.02
N PHE A 3 -4.69 3.15 21.97
CA PHE A 3 -5.01 2.82 21.28
C PHE A 3 -4.78 2.80 20.23
N GLY A 4 -3.96 2.92 20.12
CA GLY A 4 -3.58 2.73 18.83
C GLY A 4 -4.64 2.15 17.98
N THR A 5 -5.44 1.38 18.55
CA THR A 5 -6.52 0.79 17.79
C THR A 5 -7.42 1.84 17.17
N ALA A 6 -7.53 2.96 17.80
CA ALA A 6 -8.37 4.00 17.27
C ALA A 6 -7.86 4.52 15.92
N LYS A 7 -6.57 4.32 15.63
CA LYS A 7 -6.01 4.82 14.39
C LYS A 7 -6.18 3.87 13.23
N SER A 8 -6.53 2.64 13.48
CA SER A 8 -6.62 1.64 12.42
C SER A 8 -7.66 1.97 11.36
N TRP A 9 -8.61 2.79 11.70
CA TRP A 9 -9.72 3.04 10.81
C TRP A 9 -10.03 4.50 10.62
N GLN A 10 -9.02 5.33 10.49
CA GLN A 10 -9.28 6.73 10.27
C GLN A 10 -9.73 6.97 8.85
N GLN A 11 -10.94 7.45 8.69
CA GLN A 11 -11.48 7.69 7.37
C GLN A 11 -10.68 8.74 6.61
N SER A 12 -10.06 9.66 7.31
CA SER A 12 -9.24 10.68 6.68
C SER A 12 -8.05 10.10 5.91
N TRP A 13 -7.63 8.90 6.26
CA TRP A 13 -6.52 8.25 5.54
C TRP A 13 -6.89 7.98 4.09
N PHE A 14 -8.19 7.80 3.82
CA PHE A 14 -8.67 7.44 2.49
C PHE A 14 -9.27 8.63 1.73
N GLU A 15 -9.05 9.84 2.21
CA GLU A 15 -9.60 11.02 1.53
C GLU A 15 -8.97 11.20 0.16
N LYS A 16 -9.77 11.74 -0.75
CA LYS A 16 -9.31 12.02 -2.10
C LYS A 16 -8.45 13.28 -2.12
N GLY A 17 -7.62 13.37 -3.14
CA GLY A 17 -6.85 14.59 -3.38
C GLY A 17 -5.57 14.71 -2.59
N LYS A 18 -5.19 13.71 -1.82
CA LYS A 18 -3.93 13.74 -1.10
C LYS A 18 -2.82 13.14 -1.95
N SER A 19 -1.62 13.65 -1.77
CA SER A 19 -0.42 13.05 -2.34
C SER A 19 0.04 11.87 -1.47
N ILE A 20 1.02 11.11 -1.95
CA ILE A 20 1.64 10.07 -1.15
C ILE A 20 2.22 10.67 0.13
N LYS A 21 2.91 11.80 0.00
CA LYS A 21 3.52 12.44 1.17
C LYS A 21 2.48 12.87 2.20
N GLU A 22 1.37 13.43 1.73
CA GLU A 22 0.29 13.84 2.63
C GLU A 22 -0.36 12.63 3.29
N THR A 23 -0.46 11.52 2.56
CA THR A 23 -1.01 10.29 3.11
C THR A 23 -0.08 9.71 4.17
N PHE A 24 1.24 9.74 3.94
CA PHE A 24 2.19 9.32 4.97
C PHE A 24 2.04 10.19 6.22
N ALA A 25 1.84 11.48 6.06
CA ALA A 25 1.64 12.37 7.21
C ALA A 25 0.36 12.00 7.96
N ALA A 26 -0.71 11.70 7.24
CA ALA A 26 -1.96 11.30 7.86
C ALA A 26 -1.82 9.98 8.62
N LEU A 27 -0.99 9.06 8.10
CA LEU A 27 -0.71 7.79 8.77
C LEU A 27 0.33 7.92 9.88
N GLU A 28 0.88 9.12 10.05
CA GLU A 28 1.92 9.39 11.05
C GLU A 28 3.19 8.56 10.80
N VAL A 29 3.51 8.36 9.53
CA VAL A 29 4.64 7.52 9.16
C VAL A 29 5.96 8.27 9.13
N GLY A 30 5.92 9.54 8.87
CA GLY A 30 7.15 10.32 8.67
C GLY A 30 7.77 9.97 7.33
N GLU A 31 9.06 9.65 7.34
CA GLU A 31 9.77 9.28 6.12
C GLU A 31 10.15 7.81 6.19
N PRO A 32 9.45 6.94 5.50
CA PRO A 32 9.79 5.52 5.52
C PRO A 32 11.09 5.27 4.76
N SER A 33 11.82 4.26 5.16
CA SER A 33 13.04 3.86 4.47
C SER A 33 12.71 2.95 3.30
N VAL A 34 13.35 3.17 2.18
CA VAL A 34 13.24 2.23 1.06
C VAL A 34 14.09 1.01 1.40
N ASP A 35 13.50 -0.16 1.33
CA ASP A 35 14.17 -1.38 1.76
C ASP A 35 13.85 -2.52 0.81
N GLU A 36 14.89 -3.16 0.28
CA GLU A 36 14.73 -4.25 -0.67
C GLU A 36 14.07 -5.48 -0.06
N ARG A 37 14.04 -5.59 1.26
CA ARG A 37 13.35 -6.68 1.94
C ARG A 37 11.84 -6.57 1.83
N VAL A 38 11.30 -5.41 1.43
CA VAL A 38 9.90 -5.29 1.10
C VAL A 38 9.75 -5.66 -0.37
N VAL A 39 9.27 -6.85 -0.64
CA VAL A 39 9.16 -7.36 -2.02
C VAL A 39 7.73 -7.20 -2.49
N VAL A 40 7.52 -6.28 -3.41
CA VAL A 40 6.19 -6.00 -3.96
C VAL A 40 6.02 -6.78 -5.25
N GLN A 41 4.94 -7.53 -5.36
CA GLN A 41 4.62 -8.28 -6.57
C GLN A 41 3.33 -7.74 -7.15
N ALA A 42 3.35 -7.38 -8.40
CA ALA A 42 2.20 -6.87 -9.13
C ALA A 42 2.41 -7.15 -10.62
N PRO A 43 1.34 -7.19 -11.42
CA PRO A 43 1.53 -7.38 -12.85
C PRO A 43 2.22 -6.15 -13.44
N ASP A 44 3.05 -6.34 -14.46
CA ASP A 44 3.63 -5.22 -15.16
C ASP A 44 2.53 -4.42 -15.87
N THR A 45 1.51 -5.12 -16.36
CA THR A 45 0.35 -4.51 -17.00
C THR A 45 -0.91 -5.13 -16.42
N ALA A 46 -1.75 -4.31 -15.82
CA ALA A 46 -3.03 -4.74 -15.32
C ALA A 46 -4.11 -4.45 -16.37
N GLU A 47 -4.89 -5.46 -16.71
CA GLU A 47 -5.93 -5.30 -17.73
C GLU A 47 -7.25 -4.85 -17.15
N ASN A 48 -7.40 -4.93 -15.85
CA ASN A 48 -8.59 -4.44 -15.19
C ASN A 48 -8.18 -3.69 -13.91
N GLY A 49 -8.22 -2.38 -13.99
CA GLY A 49 -7.83 -1.55 -12.85
C GLY A 49 -8.76 -1.64 -11.64
N ALA A 50 -9.96 -2.19 -11.82
CA ALA A 50 -10.87 -2.35 -10.68
C ALA A 50 -10.40 -3.41 -9.70
N TYR A 51 -9.65 -4.42 -10.17
CA TYR A 51 -9.19 -5.50 -9.33
C TYR A 51 -7.78 -5.90 -9.73
N VAL A 52 -6.79 -5.25 -9.17
CA VAL A 52 -5.40 -5.57 -9.47
C VAL A 52 -4.85 -6.44 -8.35
N GLY A 53 -4.50 -7.67 -8.68
CA GLY A 53 -3.92 -8.59 -7.71
C GLY A 53 -2.50 -8.20 -7.39
N ILE A 54 -2.20 -8.00 -6.12
CA ILE A 54 -0.88 -7.63 -5.66
C ILE A 54 -0.50 -8.44 -4.45
N SER A 55 0.77 -8.53 -4.16
CA SER A 55 1.23 -9.16 -2.94
C SER A 55 2.48 -8.49 -2.43
N VAL A 56 2.76 -8.69 -1.16
CA VAL A 56 3.99 -8.24 -0.55
C VAL A 56 4.55 -9.38 0.29
N LYS A 57 5.86 -9.56 0.21
CA LYS A 57 6.60 -10.52 1.01
C LYS A 57 7.71 -9.78 1.73
N SER A 58 8.02 -10.18 2.92
CA SER A 58 9.15 -9.58 3.64
C SER A 58 9.63 -10.48 4.76
N LEU A 59 10.94 -10.52 4.96
CA LEU A 59 11.55 -11.19 6.08
C LEU A 59 11.87 -10.21 7.21
N ILE A 60 11.47 -8.95 7.08
CA ILE A 60 11.61 -7.99 8.17
C ILE A 60 10.80 -8.52 9.36
N PRO A 61 11.41 -8.62 10.55
CA PRO A 61 10.70 -9.19 11.69
C PRO A 61 9.67 -8.21 12.25
N ASN A 62 8.64 -8.78 12.87
CA ASN A 62 7.66 -8.02 13.65
C ASN A 62 6.80 -7.02 12.85
N ILE A 63 6.48 -7.35 11.61
CA ILE A 63 5.58 -6.51 10.83
C ILE A 63 4.17 -6.64 11.39
N THR A 64 3.55 -5.51 11.67
CA THR A 64 2.21 -5.46 12.26
C THR A 64 1.20 -4.73 11.39
N ALA A 65 1.64 -4.02 10.36
CA ALA A 65 0.71 -3.34 9.47
C ALA A 65 1.29 -3.23 8.06
N ILE A 66 0.41 -3.26 7.07
CA ILE A 66 0.77 -3.12 5.67
C ILE A 66 -0.17 -2.09 5.06
N ALA A 67 0.36 -1.17 4.29
CA ALA A 67 -0.44 -0.21 3.54
C ALA A 67 -0.03 -0.25 2.08
N PHE A 68 -1.01 -0.11 1.19
CA PHE A 68 -0.77 0.01 -0.23
C PHE A 68 -1.21 1.39 -0.68
N LEU A 69 -0.33 2.10 -1.37
CA LEU A 69 -0.60 3.44 -1.85
C LEU A 69 -0.41 3.48 -3.36
N VAL A 70 -1.35 4.11 -4.05
CA VAL A 70 -1.31 4.24 -5.50
C VAL A 70 -1.30 5.74 -5.82
N ASP A 71 -0.17 6.20 -6.35
CA ASP A 71 0.08 7.63 -6.51
C ASP A 71 -1.00 8.34 -7.33
N LYS A 72 -1.47 7.72 -8.38
CA LYS A 72 -2.43 8.36 -9.29
C LYS A 72 -3.90 8.07 -8.97
N ASN A 73 -4.16 7.34 -7.90
CA ASN A 73 -5.55 7.13 -7.51
C ASN A 73 -6.14 8.40 -6.90
N PRO A 74 -7.44 8.62 -7.06
CA PRO A 74 -8.09 9.73 -6.36
C PRO A 74 -7.91 9.62 -4.84
N SER A 75 -8.05 8.41 -4.30
CA SER A 75 -7.69 8.12 -2.93
C SER A 75 -6.38 7.34 -2.98
N VAL A 76 -5.30 7.95 -2.54
CA VAL A 76 -3.97 7.37 -2.66
C VAL A 76 -3.84 6.11 -1.82
N LEU A 77 -4.37 6.10 -0.60
CA LEU A 77 -4.35 4.90 0.20
C LEU A 77 -5.36 3.91 -0.36
N ALA A 78 -4.88 2.83 -0.95
CA ALA A 78 -5.70 1.83 -1.59
C ALA A 78 -6.04 0.66 -0.67
N GLY A 79 -5.30 0.47 0.39
CA GLY A 79 -5.59 -0.57 1.37
C GLY A 79 -4.72 -0.43 2.61
N TYR A 80 -5.25 -0.83 3.74
CA TYR A 80 -4.53 -0.84 5.00
C TYR A 80 -4.93 -2.08 5.78
N PHE A 81 -3.95 -2.86 6.21
CA PHE A 81 -4.21 -4.14 6.84
C PHE A 81 -3.30 -4.32 8.05
N GLU A 82 -3.85 -4.83 9.13
CA GLU A 82 -3.07 -5.18 10.28
C GLU A 82 -2.81 -6.67 10.29
N THR A 83 -1.63 -7.06 10.70
CA THR A 83 -1.23 -8.47 10.72
C THR A 83 -0.70 -8.83 12.09
N LYS A 84 -0.72 -10.11 12.38
CA LYS A 84 -0.05 -10.59 13.56
C LYS A 84 1.42 -10.81 13.25
N LYS A 85 2.27 -10.50 14.19
CA LYS A 85 3.69 -10.74 14.04
C LYS A 85 3.96 -12.20 13.77
N SER A 86 4.79 -12.48 12.81
CA SER A 86 5.21 -13.83 12.47
C SER A 86 6.59 -13.75 11.87
N GLY A 87 7.14 -14.89 11.53
CA GLY A 87 8.50 -14.92 10.98
C GLY A 87 8.59 -14.27 9.61
N GLU A 88 7.70 -14.63 8.72
CA GLU A 88 7.76 -14.13 7.36
C GLU A 88 6.41 -13.57 6.96
N LEU A 89 6.42 -12.38 6.37
CA LEU A 89 5.19 -11.81 5.86
C LEU A 89 4.95 -12.32 4.44
N LYS A 90 3.74 -12.81 4.20
CA LYS A 90 3.26 -13.10 2.86
C LYS A 90 1.81 -12.65 2.84
N PHE A 91 1.52 -11.61 2.07
CA PHE A 91 0.18 -11.04 2.06
C PHE A 91 -0.22 -10.72 0.64
N ALA A 92 -1.41 -11.15 0.25
CA ALA A 92 -1.93 -10.90 -1.09
C ALA A 92 -3.33 -10.32 -0.98
N THR A 93 -3.63 -9.38 -1.85
CA THR A 93 -4.94 -8.75 -1.90
C THR A 93 -5.20 -8.20 -3.29
N LYS A 94 -6.34 -7.58 -3.47
CA LYS A 94 -6.67 -6.87 -4.70
C LYS A 94 -6.94 -5.43 -4.36
N ILE A 95 -6.44 -4.53 -5.20
CA ILE A 95 -6.65 -3.10 -5.01
C ILE A 95 -7.17 -2.49 -6.31
N LYS A 96 -7.74 -1.29 -6.17
CA LYS A 96 -8.15 -0.52 -7.31
C LYS A 96 -7.00 0.37 -7.77
N MET A 97 -6.78 0.42 -9.07
CA MET A 97 -5.85 1.36 -9.68
C MET A 97 -6.58 2.08 -10.81
N ALA A 98 -6.79 3.38 -10.63
CA ALA A 98 -7.56 4.16 -11.59
C ALA A 98 -6.85 4.34 -12.92
N GLU A 99 -5.54 4.35 -12.90
CA GLU A 99 -4.73 4.53 -14.10
C GLU A 99 -3.31 4.04 -13.83
N THR A 100 -2.48 4.02 -14.84
CA THR A 100 -1.06 3.69 -14.72
C THR A 100 -0.42 4.51 -13.61
N SER A 101 0.29 3.87 -12.71
CA SER A 101 0.79 4.52 -11.51
C SER A 101 1.88 3.71 -10.86
N ASP A 102 2.62 4.37 -9.99
CA ASP A 102 3.46 3.67 -9.03
C ASP A 102 2.58 3.13 -7.92
N LEU A 103 2.90 1.93 -7.49
CA LEU A 103 2.29 1.26 -6.35
C LEU A 103 3.35 1.18 -5.26
N VAL A 104 3.06 1.74 -4.10
CA VAL A 104 3.94 1.69 -2.95
C VAL A 104 3.38 0.70 -1.95
N ALA A 105 4.22 -0.24 -1.50
CA ALA A 105 3.89 -1.08 -0.35
C ALA A 105 4.68 -0.56 0.84
N LEU A 106 3.99 -0.29 1.93
CA LEU A 106 4.55 0.23 3.16
C LEU A 106 4.30 -0.78 4.26
N VAL A 107 5.32 -1.13 5.02
CA VAL A 107 5.16 -2.03 6.16
C VAL A 107 5.64 -1.35 7.44
N LYS A 108 4.95 -1.65 8.53
CA LYS A 108 5.33 -1.17 9.85
C LYS A 108 5.91 -2.32 10.64
N ALA A 109 7.10 -2.13 11.19
CA ALA A 109 7.74 -3.11 12.03
C ALA A 109 8.25 -2.39 13.28
N GLY A 110 7.63 -2.64 14.42
CA GLY A 110 7.85 -1.85 15.62
C GLY A 110 7.45 -0.41 15.36
N ASP A 111 8.34 0.53 15.58
CA ASP A 111 8.09 1.94 15.30
C ASP A 111 8.69 2.38 13.98
N ASN A 112 9.21 1.45 13.20
CA ASN A 112 9.87 1.76 11.95
C ASN A 112 8.98 1.44 10.76
N TYR A 113 9.18 2.18 9.68
CA TYR A 113 8.41 1.99 8.45
C TYR A 113 9.36 1.77 7.29
N PHE A 114 9.07 0.77 6.50
CA PHE A 114 9.87 0.40 5.32
C PHE A 114 8.97 0.33 4.11
N MET A 115 9.48 0.69 2.95
CA MET A 115 8.67 0.67 1.74
C MET A 115 9.45 0.21 0.53
N ASN A 116 8.73 -0.18 -0.47
CA ASN A 116 9.27 -0.36 -1.81
C ASN A 116 8.18 -0.02 -2.82
N THR A 117 8.57 0.20 -4.05
CA THR A 117 7.68 0.72 -5.08
C THR A 117 7.74 -0.15 -6.31
N ARG A 118 6.62 -0.31 -7.00
CA ARG A 118 6.56 -0.99 -8.27
C ARG A 118 5.65 -0.21 -9.21
N HIS A 119 6.10 0.00 -10.44
CA HIS A 119 5.28 0.68 -11.44
C HIS A 119 4.35 -0.34 -12.10
N VAL A 120 3.07 0.01 -12.24
CA VAL A 120 2.07 -0.84 -12.85
C VAL A 120 1.37 -0.05 -13.96
N LYS A 121 1.39 -0.60 -15.17
CA LYS A 121 0.66 -0.01 -16.28
C LYS A 121 -0.76 -0.53 -16.23
N VAL A 122 -1.73 0.35 -16.38
CA VAL A 122 -3.14 -0.05 -16.38
C VAL A 122 -3.72 0.26 -17.75
N VAL A 123 -4.30 -0.76 -18.37
CA VAL A 123 -4.98 -0.61 -19.65
C VAL A 123 -6.38 -0.09 -19.37
N LEU A 124 -6.64 1.13 -19.81
CA LEU A 124 -7.94 1.72 -19.57
C LEU A 124 -8.90 1.35 -20.66
N GLY A 125 -9.95 0.83 -20.21
CA GLY A 125 -11.08 0.79 -20.97
C GLY A 125 -11.16 0.14 -22.21
N GLY A 126 -10.49 -0.56 -22.54
CA GLY A 126 -10.62 -1.08 -23.71
C GLY A 126 -11.93 -0.97 -24.25
N CYS A 127 -12.08 -0.94 -25.30
CA CYS A 127 -13.13 -0.90 -25.95
C CYS A 127 -14.21 -1.20 -25.38
N GLY A 128 -14.46 -0.77 -24.93
CA GLY A 128 -15.50 -1.06 -24.47
C GLY A 128 -15.35 -1.23 -23.37
N SER A 129 -14.51 -1.06 -23.14
CA SER A 129 -14.41 -1.24 -21.88
C SER A 129 -14.62 -0.24 -21.43
#